data_832b107e9ad8078e82deed05cb8ff257
#
_entry.id   832b107e9ad8078e82deed05cb8ff257
#
_cell.length_a   1.000
_cell.length_b   1.000
_cell.length_c   1.000
_cell.angle_alpha   90.00
_cell.angle_beta   90.00
_cell.angle_gamma   90.00
#
_symmetry.space_group_name_H-M   'P 1'
#
loop_
_entity.id
_entity.type
_entity.pdbx_description
1 polymer ?
#
loop_
_entity_poly.entity_id
_entity_poly.type
_entity_poly.pdbx_seq_one_letter_code
_entity_poly.pdbx_strand_id
1 'polypeptide(L)'
;QFGADKLAWLTVKTKSFWLLAVVTSLVTLSSSSVQFTLVPYYVETLGLSKIQAASIFSLGTVLALSNLLWAMLADRFSPRRILVCNLVVAGILLIGLMNITNSWEAWLFAVLWGVFSGAAGTLEQMVLAQYFGRGSYGTITGAIGPMQITALGCGPALGAIIHSVTGSYYLLYIVITITYISCSVLAILAKQPSLPGHHLPEKQ
;
A
#
# COMPACT_ATOMS: atom_id res chain seq x y z
N GLN A 1 14.23 -8.58 -28.22
CA GLN A 1 14.39 -7.32 -27.42
C GLN A 1 13.60 -6.16 -28.03
N PHE A 2 13.64 -5.92 -29.35
CA PHE A 2 12.91 -4.81 -30.00
C PHE A 2 11.39 -4.82 -29.80
N GLY A 3 10.77 -5.97 -29.57
CA GLY A 3 9.32 -6.09 -29.32
C GLY A 3 8.91 -5.68 -27.90
N ALA A 4 9.74 -5.96 -26.89
CA ALA A 4 9.45 -5.67 -25.48
C ALA A 4 9.49 -4.16 -25.18
N ASP A 5 10.46 -3.44 -25.75
CA ASP A 5 10.61 -1.99 -25.57
C ASP A 5 9.44 -1.22 -26.20
N LYS A 6 8.98 -1.66 -27.37
CA LYS A 6 7.82 -1.07 -28.05
C LYS A 6 6.53 -1.30 -27.28
N LEU A 7 6.38 -2.50 -26.68
CA LEU A 7 5.23 -2.85 -25.85
C LEU A 7 5.22 -2.03 -24.55
N ALA A 8 6.38 -1.88 -23.90
CA ALA A 8 6.52 -1.08 -22.67
C ALA A 8 6.19 0.41 -22.94
N TRP A 9 6.63 0.96 -24.06
CA TRP A 9 6.32 2.35 -24.43
C TRP A 9 4.82 2.58 -24.72
N LEU A 10 4.16 1.60 -25.35
CA LEU A 10 2.70 1.62 -25.54
C LEU A 10 1.97 1.52 -24.18
N THR A 11 2.48 0.74 -23.25
CA THR A 11 1.93 0.57 -21.89
C THR A 11 1.94 1.87 -21.11
N VAL A 12 3.04 2.62 -21.12
CA VAL A 12 3.17 3.91 -20.42
C VAL A 12 2.15 4.95 -20.93
N LYS A 13 1.65 4.81 -22.16
CA LYS A 13 0.59 5.68 -22.72
C LYS A 13 -0.82 5.32 -22.27
N THR A 14 -1.02 4.20 -21.59
CA THR A 14 -2.35 3.77 -21.16
C THR A 14 -2.81 4.49 -19.89
N LYS A 15 -4.10 4.82 -19.81
CA LYS A 15 -4.71 5.38 -18.59
C LYS A 15 -4.54 4.46 -17.38
N SER A 16 -4.61 3.15 -17.60
CA SER A 16 -4.47 2.14 -16.55
C SER A 16 -3.07 2.13 -15.93
N PHE A 17 -2.02 2.41 -16.71
CA PHE A 17 -0.67 2.55 -16.18
C PHE A 17 -0.58 3.72 -15.20
N TRP A 18 -1.03 4.89 -15.58
CA TRP A 18 -0.98 6.07 -14.71
C TRP A 18 -1.86 5.94 -13.48
N LEU A 19 -3.06 5.32 -13.61
CA LEU A 19 -3.91 5.04 -12.46
C LEU A 19 -3.20 4.12 -11.46
N LEU A 20 -2.57 3.04 -11.93
CA LEU A 20 -1.84 2.13 -11.04
C LEU A 20 -0.57 2.80 -10.49
N ALA A 21 0.16 3.58 -11.27
CA ALA A 21 1.34 4.31 -10.80
C ALA A 21 0.98 5.30 -9.66
N VAL A 22 -0.14 6.00 -9.79
CA VAL A 22 -0.65 6.90 -8.74
C VAL A 22 -1.10 6.10 -7.51
N VAL A 23 -1.86 5.02 -7.70
CA VAL A 23 -2.31 4.16 -6.59
C VAL A 23 -1.12 3.62 -5.82
N THR A 24 -0.15 2.99 -6.48
CA THR A 24 1.01 2.40 -5.81
C THR A 24 1.87 3.45 -5.10
N SER A 25 2.05 4.63 -5.69
CA SER A 25 2.80 5.73 -5.07
C SER A 25 2.07 6.29 -3.85
N LEU A 26 0.76 6.51 -3.93
CA LEU A 26 -0.03 7.00 -2.80
C LEU A 26 -0.11 5.97 -1.65
N VAL A 27 -0.22 4.69 -1.97
CA VAL A 27 -0.18 3.62 -0.97
C VAL A 27 1.19 3.56 -0.29
N THR A 28 2.28 3.68 -1.05
CA THR A 28 3.65 3.73 -0.50
C THR A 28 3.85 4.93 0.42
N LEU A 29 3.41 6.13 0.00
CA LEU A 29 3.45 7.34 0.81
C LEU A 29 2.66 7.17 2.11
N SER A 30 1.44 6.66 2.02
CA SER A 30 0.57 6.43 3.17
C SER A 30 1.16 5.40 4.15
N SER A 31 1.65 4.28 3.62
CA SER A 31 2.26 3.22 4.44
C SER A 31 3.51 3.72 5.16
N SER A 32 4.39 4.46 4.47
CA SER A 32 5.58 5.03 5.10
C SER A 32 5.22 6.08 6.15
N SER A 33 4.24 6.95 5.89
CA SER A 33 3.76 7.91 6.89
C SER A 33 3.28 7.22 8.15
N VAL A 34 2.46 6.17 8.04
CA VAL A 34 1.97 5.41 9.19
C VAL A 34 3.14 4.74 9.93
N GLN A 35 4.04 4.05 9.23
CA GLN A 35 5.15 3.36 9.85
C GLN A 35 6.03 4.27 10.72
N PHE A 36 6.35 5.46 10.25
CA PHE A 36 7.22 6.38 10.98
C PHE A 36 6.50 7.16 12.09
N THR A 37 5.18 7.25 12.07
CA THR A 37 4.40 8.00 13.07
C THR A 37 3.77 7.13 14.14
N LEU A 38 3.71 5.79 13.97
CA LEU A 38 3.06 4.89 14.95
C LEU A 38 3.71 4.94 16.33
N VAL A 39 5.04 4.87 16.42
CA VAL A 39 5.73 4.89 17.71
C VAL A 39 5.53 6.22 18.44
N PRO A 40 5.77 7.40 17.83
CA PRO A 40 5.45 8.68 18.45
C PRO A 40 3.97 8.78 18.85
N TYR A 41 3.06 8.34 17.99
CA TYR A 41 1.63 8.36 18.28
C TYR A 41 1.27 7.58 19.55
N TYR A 42 1.79 6.37 19.72
CA TYR A 42 1.53 5.57 20.93
C TYR A 42 2.10 6.22 22.19
N VAL A 43 3.28 6.85 22.08
CA VAL A 43 3.88 7.56 23.22
C VAL A 43 3.06 8.78 23.60
N GLU A 44 2.64 9.59 22.63
CA GLU A 44 1.92 10.85 22.89
C GLU A 44 0.46 10.61 23.27
N THR A 45 -0.25 9.67 22.61
CA THR A 45 -1.69 9.50 22.80
C THR A 45 -2.01 8.54 23.94
N LEU A 46 -1.23 7.47 24.10
CA LEU A 46 -1.49 6.44 25.11
C LEU A 46 -0.56 6.56 26.34
N GLY A 47 0.39 7.49 26.33
CA GLY A 47 1.38 7.65 27.40
C GLY A 47 2.30 6.44 27.55
N LEU A 48 2.47 5.62 26.51
CA LEU A 48 3.30 4.42 26.59
C LEU A 48 4.78 4.79 26.65
N SER A 49 5.59 3.97 27.32
CA SER A 49 7.03 4.11 27.24
C SER A 49 7.52 3.85 25.81
N LYS A 50 8.64 4.48 25.42
CA LYS A 50 9.25 4.27 24.09
C LYS A 50 9.52 2.79 23.80
N ILE A 51 9.91 2.02 24.84
CA ILE A 51 10.19 0.59 24.70
C ILE A 51 8.90 -0.19 24.39
N GLN A 52 7.82 0.09 25.10
CA GLN A 52 6.53 -0.54 24.85
C GLN A 52 6.00 -0.20 23.44
N ALA A 53 6.02 1.07 23.05
CA ALA A 53 5.59 1.52 21.74
C ALA A 53 6.43 0.87 20.62
N ALA A 54 7.74 0.78 20.79
CA ALA A 54 8.63 0.10 19.85
C ALA A 54 8.37 -1.42 19.79
N SER A 55 8.04 -2.07 20.92
CA SER A 55 7.71 -3.50 20.96
C SER A 55 6.41 -3.79 20.20
N ILE A 56 5.39 -2.94 20.37
CA ILE A 56 4.11 -3.03 19.63
C ILE A 56 4.38 -2.89 18.13
N PHE A 57 5.16 -1.90 17.73
CA PHE A 57 5.53 -1.68 16.33
C PHE A 57 6.31 -2.86 15.74
N SER A 58 7.26 -3.42 16.50
CA SER A 58 8.08 -4.57 16.09
C SER A 58 7.22 -5.82 15.85
N LEU A 59 6.20 -6.07 16.68
CA LEU A 59 5.27 -7.17 16.45
C LEU A 59 4.55 -7.02 15.10
N GLY A 60 4.04 -5.82 14.78
CA GLY A 60 3.42 -5.54 13.50
C GLY A 60 4.37 -5.79 12.32
N THR A 61 5.64 -5.39 12.47
CA THR A 61 6.67 -5.61 11.43
C THR A 61 6.97 -7.09 11.20
N VAL A 62 7.03 -7.90 12.27
CA VAL A 62 7.23 -9.35 12.15
C VAL A 62 6.02 -10.00 11.46
N LEU A 63 4.81 -9.57 11.79
CA LEU A 63 3.58 -10.10 11.18
C LEU A 63 3.41 -9.69 9.73
N ALA A 64 4.14 -8.68 9.23
CA ALA A 64 4.20 -8.37 7.80
C ALA A 64 4.81 -9.52 6.96
N LEU A 65 5.47 -10.51 7.57
CA LEU A 65 5.86 -11.78 6.92
C LEU A 65 4.66 -12.59 6.42
N SER A 66 3.42 -12.25 6.82
CA SER A 66 2.18 -12.79 6.25
C SER A 66 2.01 -12.55 4.75
N ASN A 67 2.88 -11.75 4.11
CA ASN A 67 2.94 -11.55 2.66
C ASN A 67 2.81 -12.83 1.85
N LEU A 68 3.42 -13.92 2.34
CA LEU A 68 3.39 -15.21 1.66
C LEU A 68 1.95 -15.76 1.59
N LEU A 69 1.17 -15.61 2.65
CA LEU A 69 -0.23 -16.03 2.68
C LEU A 69 -1.08 -15.23 1.70
N TRP A 70 -0.84 -13.93 1.60
CA TRP A 70 -1.53 -13.06 0.65
C TRP A 70 -1.17 -13.37 -0.80
N ALA A 71 0.08 -13.72 -1.09
CA ALA A 71 0.50 -14.17 -2.41
C ALA A 71 -0.24 -15.46 -2.80
N MET A 72 -0.32 -16.45 -1.91
CA MET A 72 -1.07 -17.68 -2.14
C MET A 72 -2.57 -17.43 -2.34
N LEU A 73 -3.14 -16.47 -1.61
CA LEU A 73 -4.55 -16.10 -1.77
C LEU A 73 -4.80 -15.42 -3.12
N ALA A 74 -3.85 -14.56 -3.55
CA ALA A 74 -3.93 -13.87 -4.83
C ALA A 74 -3.78 -14.81 -6.04
N ASP A 75 -3.13 -15.96 -5.88
CA ASP A 75 -3.09 -17.00 -6.93
C ASP A 75 -4.45 -17.68 -7.13
N ARG A 76 -5.26 -17.78 -6.07
CA ARG A 76 -6.62 -18.36 -6.16
C ARG A 76 -7.69 -17.36 -6.60
N PHE A 77 -7.52 -16.10 -6.22
CA PHE A 77 -8.47 -15.03 -6.51
C PHE A 77 -7.81 -13.97 -7.41
N SER A 78 -8.60 -13.10 -8.00
CA SER A 78 -8.06 -11.98 -8.78
C SER A 78 -7.22 -11.05 -7.88
N PRO A 79 -5.91 -10.84 -8.15
CA PRO A 79 -5.04 -9.97 -7.36
C PRO A 79 -5.62 -8.56 -7.16
N ARG A 80 -6.32 -8.03 -8.18
CA ARG A 80 -7.00 -6.75 -8.11
C ARG A 80 -8.10 -6.71 -7.06
N ARG A 81 -8.94 -7.75 -6.95
CA ARG A 81 -10.02 -7.78 -5.94
C ARG A 81 -9.46 -7.83 -4.54
N ILE A 82 -8.40 -8.61 -4.35
CA ILE A 82 -7.72 -8.72 -3.05
C ILE A 82 -7.04 -7.41 -2.68
N LEU A 83 -6.38 -6.73 -3.63
CA LEU A 83 -5.79 -5.42 -3.41
C LEU A 83 -6.86 -4.40 -2.97
N VAL A 84 -8.00 -4.34 -3.66
CA VAL A 84 -9.10 -3.44 -3.29
C VAL A 84 -9.61 -3.73 -1.89
N CYS A 85 -9.86 -5.00 -1.54
CA CYS A 85 -10.27 -5.39 -0.19
C CYS A 85 -9.21 -5.01 0.85
N ASN A 86 -7.93 -5.24 0.55
CA ASN A 86 -6.82 -4.90 1.43
C ASN A 86 -6.76 -3.40 1.72
N LEU A 87 -6.89 -2.54 0.69
CA LEU A 87 -6.89 -1.08 0.85
C LEU A 87 -8.09 -0.59 1.68
N VAL A 88 -9.28 -1.16 1.47
CA VAL A 88 -10.46 -0.84 2.29
C VAL A 88 -10.24 -1.22 3.75
N VAL A 89 -9.73 -2.43 4.00
CA VAL A 89 -9.44 -2.89 5.37
C VAL A 89 -8.38 -2.02 6.02
N ALA A 90 -7.32 -1.63 5.29
CA ALA A 90 -6.30 -0.71 5.80
C ALA A 90 -6.91 0.63 6.23
N GLY A 91 -7.82 1.19 5.44
CA GLY A 91 -8.56 2.40 5.80
C GLY A 91 -9.42 2.23 7.06
N ILE A 92 -10.13 1.11 7.20
CA ILE A 92 -10.93 0.80 8.40
C ILE A 92 -10.04 0.64 9.64
N LEU A 93 -8.88 -0.03 9.49
CA LEU A 93 -7.93 -0.18 10.60
C LEU A 93 -7.40 1.16 11.09
N LEU A 94 -7.16 2.12 10.20
CA LEU A 94 -6.74 3.48 10.59
C LEU A 94 -7.84 4.23 11.35
N ILE A 95 -9.11 4.03 10.99
CA ILE A 95 -10.23 4.56 11.79
C ILE A 95 -10.20 3.92 13.19
N GLY A 96 -9.94 2.63 13.28
CA GLY A 96 -9.74 1.95 14.56
C GLY A 96 -8.57 2.56 15.34
N LEU A 97 -7.43 2.81 14.70
CA LEU A 97 -6.24 3.43 15.31
C LEU A 97 -6.56 4.77 15.98
N MET A 98 -7.35 5.61 15.32
CA MET A 98 -7.72 6.93 15.86
C MET A 98 -8.61 6.87 17.13
N ASN A 99 -9.21 5.72 17.40
CA ASN A 99 -10.10 5.51 18.54
C ASN A 99 -9.47 4.62 19.63
N ILE A 100 -8.20 4.28 19.53
CA ILE A 100 -7.48 3.49 20.53
C ILE A 100 -7.35 4.31 21.82
N THR A 101 -7.74 3.71 22.93
CA THR A 101 -7.67 4.31 24.28
C THR A 101 -6.79 3.52 25.23
N ASN A 102 -6.54 2.25 24.94
CA ASN A 102 -5.84 1.32 25.81
C ASN A 102 -4.67 0.63 25.13
N SER A 103 -3.69 0.23 25.91
CA SER A 103 -2.49 -0.46 25.43
C SER A 103 -2.81 -1.77 24.70
N TRP A 104 -3.79 -2.57 25.16
CA TRP A 104 -4.14 -3.82 24.50
C TRP A 104 -4.73 -3.63 23.10
N GLU A 105 -5.46 -2.52 22.89
CA GLU A 105 -5.99 -2.14 21.56
C GLU A 105 -4.85 -1.80 20.60
N ALA A 106 -3.77 -1.18 21.09
CA ALA A 106 -2.57 -0.92 20.30
C ALA A 106 -1.89 -2.23 19.87
N TRP A 107 -1.82 -3.25 20.74
CA TRP A 107 -1.33 -4.58 20.38
C TRP A 107 -2.21 -5.24 19.33
N LEU A 108 -3.54 -5.18 19.49
CA LEU A 108 -4.48 -5.73 18.50
C LEU A 108 -4.35 -5.03 17.15
N PHE A 109 -4.26 -3.69 17.16
CA PHE A 109 -4.02 -2.92 15.95
C PHE A 109 -2.71 -3.34 15.27
N ALA A 110 -1.61 -3.49 16.02
CA ALA A 110 -0.33 -3.89 15.47
C ALA A 110 -0.38 -5.27 14.79
N VAL A 111 -1.11 -6.23 15.38
CA VAL A 111 -1.34 -7.54 14.77
C VAL A 111 -2.10 -7.42 13.45
N LEU A 112 -3.23 -6.73 13.47
CA LEU A 112 -4.07 -6.57 12.28
C LEU A 112 -3.34 -5.74 11.21
N TRP A 113 -2.75 -4.63 11.59
CA TRP A 113 -2.00 -3.78 10.67
C TRP A 113 -0.82 -4.53 10.03
N GLY A 114 -0.05 -5.28 10.82
CA GLY A 114 1.07 -6.06 10.32
C GLY A 114 0.64 -7.09 9.28
N VAL A 115 -0.44 -7.81 9.54
CA VAL A 115 -0.98 -8.81 8.61
C VAL A 115 -1.45 -8.17 7.31
N PHE A 116 -2.13 -7.03 7.36
CA PHE A 116 -2.71 -6.41 6.16
C PHE A 116 -1.73 -5.47 5.44
N SER A 117 -0.92 -4.68 6.15
CA SER A 117 0.00 -3.72 5.52
C SER A 117 1.11 -4.40 4.71
N GLY A 118 1.59 -5.55 5.18
CA GLY A 118 2.58 -6.33 4.46
C GLY A 118 2.10 -6.82 3.08
N ALA A 119 0.80 -7.05 2.91
CA ALA A 119 0.23 -7.55 1.67
C ALA A 119 0.24 -6.54 0.53
N ALA A 120 0.11 -5.25 0.81
CA ALA A 120 -0.11 -4.21 -0.20
C ALA A 120 0.95 -4.23 -1.30
N GLY A 121 2.23 -4.19 -0.95
CA GLY A 121 3.33 -4.18 -1.91
C GLY A 121 3.36 -5.43 -2.81
N THR A 122 3.12 -6.61 -2.24
CA THR A 122 3.07 -7.87 -3.01
C THR A 122 1.88 -7.88 -3.97
N LEU A 123 0.70 -7.46 -3.51
CA LEU A 123 -0.51 -7.41 -4.33
C LEU A 123 -0.39 -6.40 -5.46
N GLU A 124 0.22 -5.23 -5.22
CA GLU A 124 0.51 -4.22 -6.24
C GLU A 124 1.37 -4.80 -7.36
N GLN A 125 2.47 -5.49 -7.00
CA GLN A 125 3.37 -6.11 -7.96
C GLN A 125 2.67 -7.20 -8.77
N MET A 126 1.78 -7.99 -8.14
CA MET A 126 0.99 -9.01 -8.83
C MET A 126 -0.02 -8.39 -9.81
N VAL A 127 -0.67 -7.28 -9.43
CA VAL A 127 -1.58 -6.56 -10.34
C VAL A 127 -0.82 -5.98 -11.53
N LEU A 128 0.36 -5.39 -11.30
CA LEU A 128 1.20 -4.88 -12.38
C LEU A 128 1.65 -6.00 -13.33
N ALA A 129 2.09 -7.14 -12.79
CA ALA A 129 2.49 -8.30 -13.58
C ALA A 129 1.31 -8.89 -14.38
N GLN A 130 0.10 -8.92 -13.80
CA GLN A 130 -1.11 -9.40 -14.47
C GLN A 130 -1.55 -8.47 -15.60
N TYR A 131 -1.45 -7.15 -15.42
CA TYR A 131 -1.95 -6.18 -16.39
C TYR A 131 -1.01 -6.00 -17.59
N PHE A 132 0.27 -6.07 -17.36
CA PHE A 132 1.28 -5.68 -18.34
C PHE A 132 2.19 -6.83 -18.81
N GLY A 133 2.02 -8.01 -18.19
CA GLY A 133 2.79 -9.20 -18.53
C GLY A 133 4.20 -9.22 -17.96
N ARG A 134 4.73 -10.43 -17.79
CA ARG A 134 6.05 -10.66 -17.20
C ARG A 134 7.21 -10.12 -18.04
N GLY A 135 7.06 -10.07 -19.36
CA GLY A 135 8.11 -9.61 -20.28
C GLY A 135 8.39 -8.10 -20.19
N SER A 136 7.38 -7.29 -19.86
CA SER A 136 7.52 -5.81 -19.75
C SER A 136 7.63 -5.34 -18.29
N TYR A 137 7.56 -6.27 -17.33
CA TYR A 137 7.51 -5.99 -15.89
C TYR A 137 8.70 -5.13 -15.42
N GLY A 138 9.93 -5.46 -15.83
CA GLY A 138 11.13 -4.71 -15.42
C GLY A 138 11.11 -3.26 -15.88
N THR A 139 10.68 -3.00 -17.13
CA THR A 139 10.58 -1.63 -17.67
C THR A 139 9.48 -0.83 -16.96
N ILE A 140 8.35 -1.47 -16.64
CA ILE A 140 7.22 -0.84 -15.99
C ILE A 140 7.55 -0.50 -14.54
N THR A 141 8.12 -1.44 -13.79
CA THR A 141 8.54 -1.19 -12.41
C THR A 141 9.68 -0.17 -12.34
N GLY A 142 10.58 -0.15 -13.34
CA GLY A 142 11.60 0.88 -13.50
C GLY A 142 11.02 2.28 -13.73
N ALA A 143 9.91 2.39 -14.46
CA ALA A 143 9.23 3.67 -14.69
C ALA A 143 8.44 4.17 -13.45
N ILE A 144 7.85 3.26 -12.67
CA ILE A 144 7.09 3.59 -11.45
C ILE A 144 8.02 3.79 -10.25
N GLY A 145 9.16 3.09 -10.21
CA GLY A 145 10.10 3.06 -9.09
C GLY A 145 10.49 4.44 -8.55
N PRO A 146 10.92 5.40 -9.39
CA PRO A 146 11.24 6.75 -8.92
C PRO A 146 10.09 7.44 -8.18
N MET A 147 8.83 7.25 -8.64
CA MET A 147 7.65 7.80 -7.98
C MET A 147 7.43 7.16 -6.60
N GLN A 148 7.59 5.84 -6.51
CA GLN A 148 7.45 5.12 -5.24
C GLN A 148 8.56 5.48 -4.25
N ILE A 149 9.82 5.60 -4.69
CA ILE A 149 10.94 6.00 -3.83
C ILE A 149 10.73 7.42 -3.31
N THR A 150 10.30 8.33 -4.15
CA THR A 150 9.96 9.70 -3.73
C THR A 150 8.82 9.69 -2.72
N ALA A 151 7.76 8.92 -2.98
CA ALA A 151 6.62 8.77 -2.07
C ALA A 151 7.04 8.17 -0.71
N LEU A 152 7.91 7.17 -0.72
CA LEU A 152 8.48 6.56 0.49
C LEU A 152 9.22 7.60 1.36
N GLY A 153 10.04 8.43 0.74
CA GLY A 153 10.80 9.48 1.45
C GLY A 153 9.92 10.64 1.93
N CYS A 154 8.88 11.00 1.17
CA CYS A 154 7.95 12.09 1.53
C CYS A 154 6.98 11.71 2.66
N GLY A 155 6.70 10.42 2.88
CA GLY A 155 5.75 9.98 3.89
C GLY A 155 6.06 10.47 5.31
N PRO A 156 7.27 10.23 5.85
CA PRO A 156 7.65 10.73 7.17
C PRO A 156 7.62 12.25 7.27
N ALA A 157 8.03 12.97 6.20
CA ALA A 157 8.00 14.43 6.15
C ALA A 157 6.56 14.95 6.24
N LEU A 158 5.60 14.31 5.54
CA LEU A 158 4.19 14.64 5.62
C LEU A 158 3.68 14.51 7.07
N GLY A 159 4.02 13.40 7.74
CA GLY A 159 3.67 13.19 9.13
C GLY A 159 4.23 14.26 10.06
N ALA A 160 5.51 14.59 9.91
CA ALA A 160 6.18 15.62 10.70
C ALA A 160 5.57 17.02 10.48
N ILE A 161 5.29 17.40 9.24
CA ILE A 161 4.68 18.68 8.89
C ILE A 161 3.28 18.81 9.51
N ILE A 162 2.42 17.81 9.32
CA ILE A 162 1.07 17.83 9.87
C ILE A 162 1.12 17.94 11.38
N HIS A 163 1.97 17.13 12.03
CA HIS A 163 2.12 17.18 13.49
C HIS A 163 2.65 18.53 13.97
N SER A 164 3.63 19.13 13.30
CA SER A 164 4.19 20.43 13.69
C SER A 164 3.17 21.58 13.62
N VAL A 165 2.19 21.49 12.71
CA VAL A 165 1.15 22.52 12.53
C VAL A 165 -0.05 22.28 13.44
N THR A 166 -0.45 21.03 13.65
CA THR A 166 -1.69 20.68 14.36
C THR A 166 -1.47 20.21 15.80
N GLY A 167 -0.24 19.87 16.18
CA GLY A 167 0.10 19.27 17.47
C GLY A 167 -0.43 17.85 17.65
N SER A 168 -0.89 17.18 16.57
CA SER A 168 -1.50 15.85 16.64
C SER A 168 -1.34 15.08 15.34
N TYR A 169 -1.29 13.74 15.42
CA TYR A 169 -1.31 12.86 14.26
C TYR A 169 -2.72 12.55 13.73
N TYR A 170 -3.78 13.02 14.41
CA TYR A 170 -5.15 12.70 14.06
C TYR A 170 -5.52 13.10 12.63
N LEU A 171 -5.18 14.34 12.25
CA LEU A 171 -5.42 14.84 10.88
C LEU A 171 -4.64 14.01 9.83
N LEU A 172 -3.41 13.61 10.14
CA LEU A 172 -2.62 12.74 9.26
C LEU A 172 -3.37 11.43 8.96
N TYR A 173 -3.87 10.75 9.99
CA TYR A 173 -4.55 9.47 9.81
C TYR A 173 -5.90 9.62 9.10
N ILE A 174 -6.61 10.75 9.25
CA ILE A 174 -7.79 11.06 8.43
C ILE A 174 -7.40 11.15 6.95
N VAL A 175 -6.38 11.94 6.62
CA VAL A 175 -5.91 12.11 5.24
C VAL A 175 -5.49 10.77 4.64
N ILE A 176 -4.74 9.96 5.39
CA ILE A 176 -4.29 8.64 4.92
C ILE A 176 -5.49 7.69 4.72
N THR A 177 -6.47 7.70 5.62
CA THR A 177 -7.70 6.90 5.47
C THR A 177 -8.44 7.25 4.18
N ILE A 178 -8.64 8.55 3.92
CA ILE A 178 -9.26 9.03 2.68
C ILE A 178 -8.43 8.59 1.46
N THR A 179 -7.12 8.65 1.57
CA THR A 179 -6.21 8.20 0.50
C THR A 179 -6.35 6.72 0.21
N TYR A 180 -6.40 5.83 1.23
CA TYR A 180 -6.60 4.40 1.02
C TYR A 180 -7.95 4.09 0.36
N ILE A 181 -9.02 4.75 0.80
CA ILE A 181 -10.35 4.58 0.20
C ILE A 181 -10.38 5.08 -1.24
N SER A 182 -9.76 6.24 -1.51
CA SER A 182 -9.63 6.77 -2.87
C SER A 182 -8.82 5.84 -3.76
N CYS A 183 -7.71 5.29 -3.26
CA CYS A 183 -6.89 4.31 -3.97
C CYS A 183 -7.67 3.02 -4.27
N SER A 184 -8.55 2.57 -3.37
CA SER A 184 -9.41 1.42 -3.63
C SER A 184 -10.36 1.67 -4.80
N VAL A 185 -10.96 2.85 -4.88
CA VAL A 185 -11.81 3.27 -6.00
C VAL A 185 -11.01 3.37 -7.30
N LEU A 186 -9.84 4.00 -7.27
CA LEU A 186 -8.96 4.10 -8.44
C LEU A 186 -8.51 2.72 -8.94
N ALA A 187 -8.22 1.79 -8.04
CA ALA A 187 -7.89 0.41 -8.38
C ALA A 187 -9.07 -0.33 -9.04
N ILE A 188 -10.32 -0.02 -8.63
CA ILE A 188 -11.53 -0.52 -9.30
C ILE A 188 -11.69 0.08 -10.71
N LEU A 189 -11.31 1.33 -10.90
CA LEU A 189 -11.40 2.00 -12.20
C LEU A 189 -10.30 1.60 -13.17
N ALA A 190 -9.13 1.15 -12.66
CA ALA A 190 -8.02 0.67 -13.46
C ALA A 190 -8.41 -0.66 -14.13
N LYS A 191 -8.88 -0.61 -15.37
CA LYS A 191 -9.21 -1.79 -16.18
C LYS A 191 -7.95 -2.34 -16.83
N GLN A 192 -7.89 -3.67 -16.99
CA GLN A 192 -6.79 -4.30 -17.73
C GLN A 192 -6.78 -3.80 -19.17
N PRO A 193 -5.65 -3.23 -19.64
CA PRO A 193 -5.56 -2.73 -21.02
C PRO A 193 -5.53 -3.89 -21.99
N SER A 194 -6.26 -3.79 -23.11
CA SER A 194 -6.15 -4.71 -24.24
C SER A 194 -4.90 -4.37 -25.04
N LEU A 195 -3.77 -4.99 -24.70
CA LEU A 195 -2.53 -4.82 -25.44
C LEU A 195 -2.44 -5.84 -26.60
N PRO A 196 -2.01 -5.43 -27.81
CA PRO A 196 -1.80 -6.35 -28.92
C PRO A 196 -0.76 -7.42 -28.55
N GLY A 197 -1.11 -8.70 -28.68
CA GLY A 197 -0.20 -9.82 -28.40
C GLY A 197 -0.28 -10.40 -26.99
N HIS A 198 -1.19 -9.95 -26.15
CA HIS A 198 -1.43 -10.52 -24.83
C HIS A 198 -2.57 -11.54 -24.89
N HIS A 199 -2.28 -12.75 -25.42
CA HIS A 199 -3.17 -13.90 -25.29
C HIS A 199 -3.13 -14.36 -23.83
N LEU A 200 -4.21 -14.07 -23.08
CA LEU A 200 -4.44 -14.70 -21.78
C LEU A 200 -4.59 -16.21 -22.01
N PRO A 201 -3.98 -17.09 -21.18
CA PRO A 201 -4.38 -18.48 -21.17
C PRO A 201 -5.87 -18.52 -20.80
N GLU A 202 -6.67 -19.08 -21.69
CA GLU A 202 -8.09 -19.35 -21.50
C GLU A 202 -8.23 -20.17 -20.22
N LYS A 203 -9.09 -19.73 -19.30
CA LYS A 203 -9.37 -20.49 -18.07
C LYS A 203 -9.99 -21.82 -18.46
N GLN A 204 -9.22 -22.91 -18.31
CA GLN A 204 -9.75 -24.26 -18.19
C GLN A 204 -10.27 -24.47 -16.76
#